data_f29c2be2b8a36bdbee28747da024e294
#
_entry.id   f29c2be2b8a36bdbee28747da024e294
#
_cell.length_a   1.000
_cell.length_b   1.000
_cell.length_c   1.000
_cell.angle_alpha   90.00
_cell.angle_beta   90.00
_cell.angle_gamma   90.00
#
_symmetry.space_group_name_H-M   'P 1'
#
loop_
_entity.id
_entity.type
_entity.pdbx_description
1 polymer ?
#
loop_
_entity_poly.entity_id
_entity_poly.type
_entity_poly.pdbx_seq_one_letter_code
_entity_poly.pdbx_strand_id
1 'polypeptide(L)'
;MKNDPSHTVLREADGLGHEARAGRGDHAVLRLWLRLLASTTQIENEVRRRLRERFGISLARFDYMAQLDRAKDGLKMSELSRLLMVTGGNVTGLTDELARDGLVSREASPGDRRAWIVRLTPKGKATFAAMADEHERWIRELFAGFDADAVAALHSQLGTLRVHLLEKLKPSEAETT
;
A
#
# COMPACT_ATOMS: atom_id res chain seq x y z
N MET A 1 39.16 -5.56 15.50
CA MET A 1 37.71 -5.27 15.47
C MET A 1 37.42 -4.71 14.08
N LYS A 2 36.87 -5.52 13.17
CA LYS A 2 36.48 -5.05 11.83
C LYS A 2 35.22 -4.18 12.02
N ASN A 3 35.31 -2.90 11.64
CA ASN A 3 34.12 -2.05 11.51
C ASN A 3 33.24 -2.66 10.41
N ASP A 4 32.11 -3.25 10.79
CA ASP A 4 31.08 -3.70 9.87
C ASP A 4 30.42 -2.44 9.26
N PRO A 5 30.48 -2.25 7.93
CA PRO A 5 29.89 -1.09 7.27
C PRO A 5 28.37 -0.98 7.52
N SER A 6 27.68 -2.10 7.78
CA SER A 6 26.25 -2.13 8.12
C SER A 6 25.95 -1.36 9.41
N HIS A 7 26.86 -1.38 10.41
CA HIS A 7 26.71 -0.62 11.66
C HIS A 7 26.84 0.90 11.46
N THR A 8 27.62 1.33 10.48
CA THR A 8 27.78 2.77 10.18
C THR A 8 26.53 3.31 9.49
N VAL A 9 26.00 2.59 8.50
CA VAL A 9 24.75 2.96 7.78
C VAL A 9 23.55 3.01 8.74
N LEU A 10 23.46 2.05 9.68
CA LEU A 10 22.38 2.05 10.68
C LEU A 10 22.46 3.23 11.65
N ARG A 11 23.69 3.65 12.04
CA ARG A 11 23.90 4.85 12.89
C ARG A 11 23.57 6.16 12.16
N GLU A 12 23.87 6.23 10.87
CA GLU A 12 23.49 7.38 10.04
C GLU A 12 21.97 7.44 9.84
N ALA A 13 21.29 6.31 9.67
CA ALA A 13 19.83 6.24 9.59
C ALA A 13 19.16 6.68 10.90
N ASP A 14 19.73 6.35 12.07
CA ASP A 14 19.24 6.80 13.38
C ASP A 14 19.31 8.33 13.57
N GLY A 15 20.13 9.02 12.76
CA GLY A 15 20.25 10.48 12.74
C GLY A 15 19.30 11.20 11.76
N LEU A 16 18.53 10.47 10.95
CA LEU A 16 17.68 11.04 9.91
C LEU A 16 16.21 11.19 10.37
N GLY A 17 15.66 12.40 10.17
CA GLY A 17 14.24 12.67 10.34
C GLY A 17 13.72 12.62 11.77
N HIS A 18 12.56 12.00 11.96
CA HIS A 18 11.87 11.93 13.25
C HIS A 18 12.56 11.02 14.28
N GLU A 19 13.41 10.09 13.86
CA GLU A 19 14.16 9.18 14.73
C GLU A 19 15.19 9.91 15.57
N ALA A 20 15.81 10.97 15.06
CA ALA A 20 16.78 11.80 15.75
C ALA A 20 16.21 12.51 17.00
N ARG A 21 14.90 12.63 17.10
CA ARG A 21 14.21 13.30 18.23
C ARG A 21 13.81 12.33 19.35
N ALA A 22 13.87 11.03 19.14
CA ALA A 22 13.62 10.03 20.16
C ALA A 22 14.87 9.92 21.06
N GLY A 23 14.81 10.49 22.26
CA GLY A 23 15.90 10.49 23.22
C GLY A 23 16.43 9.07 23.55
N ARG A 24 17.61 8.99 24.21
CA ARG A 24 18.34 7.73 24.54
C ARG A 24 17.68 6.82 25.59
N GLY A 25 16.40 7.04 25.95
CA GLY A 25 15.64 6.18 26.87
C GLY A 25 15.13 4.88 26.21
N ASP A 26 14.32 4.11 26.94
CA ASP A 26 13.70 2.86 26.48
C ASP A 26 12.57 3.14 25.48
N HIS A 27 12.94 3.71 24.30
CA HIS A 27 12.03 4.06 23.22
C HIS A 27 12.23 3.15 21.99
N ALA A 28 12.69 1.92 22.19
CA ALA A 28 12.98 0.99 21.08
C ALA A 28 11.78 0.78 20.17
N VAL A 29 10.58 0.62 20.75
CA VAL A 29 9.34 0.44 19.99
C VAL A 29 8.97 1.70 19.20
N LEU A 30 9.14 2.89 19.80
CA LEU A 30 8.89 4.16 19.11
C LEU A 30 9.86 4.35 17.94
N ARG A 31 11.15 4.07 18.13
CA ARG A 31 12.15 4.13 17.05
C ARG A 31 11.83 3.17 15.92
N LEU A 32 11.43 1.92 16.25
CA LEU A 32 10.98 0.95 15.26
C LEU A 32 9.79 1.48 14.45
N TRP A 33 8.78 2.03 15.14
CA TRP A 33 7.62 2.64 14.47
C TRP A 33 8.04 3.77 13.53
N LEU A 34 8.86 4.70 13.98
CA LEU A 34 9.31 5.84 13.17
C LEU A 34 10.12 5.36 11.95
N ARG A 35 10.95 4.32 12.10
CA ARG A 35 11.69 3.71 10.99
C ARG A 35 10.78 3.05 9.97
N LEU A 36 9.78 2.29 10.41
CA LEU A 36 8.77 1.71 9.54
C LEU A 36 8.03 2.81 8.76
N LEU A 37 7.59 3.84 9.45
CA LEU A 37 6.88 4.97 8.84
C LEU A 37 7.74 5.69 7.80
N ALA A 38 8.99 6.00 8.13
CA ALA A 38 9.92 6.67 7.22
C ALA A 38 10.20 5.81 5.97
N SER A 39 10.50 4.53 6.17
CA SER A 39 10.80 3.60 5.07
C SER A 39 9.59 3.43 4.14
N THR A 40 8.40 3.23 4.70
CA THR A 40 7.16 3.12 3.92
C THR A 40 6.90 4.39 3.12
N THR A 41 7.03 5.56 3.75
CA THR A 41 6.83 6.86 3.08
C THR A 41 7.84 7.07 1.94
N GLN A 42 9.10 6.68 2.11
CA GLN A 42 10.12 6.79 1.06
C GLN A 42 9.78 5.90 -0.14
N ILE A 43 9.41 4.64 0.12
CA ILE A 43 9.00 3.69 -0.93
C ILE A 43 7.77 4.22 -1.68
N GLU A 44 6.72 4.63 -0.95
CA GLU A 44 5.51 5.18 -1.56
C GLU A 44 5.77 6.42 -2.41
N ASN A 45 6.60 7.34 -1.94
CA ASN A 45 6.94 8.55 -2.69
C ASN A 45 7.66 8.22 -4.00
N GLU A 46 8.58 7.26 -3.98
CA GLU A 46 9.30 6.82 -5.16
C GLU A 46 8.36 6.10 -6.14
N VAL A 47 7.51 5.19 -5.67
CA VAL A 47 6.50 4.52 -6.51
C VAL A 47 5.53 5.54 -7.11
N ARG A 48 5.05 6.52 -6.32
CA ARG A 48 4.17 7.59 -6.77
C ARG A 48 4.81 8.44 -7.87
N ARG A 49 6.09 8.77 -7.71
CA ARG A 49 6.86 9.52 -8.72
C ARG A 49 6.95 8.72 -10.01
N ARG A 50 7.38 7.44 -9.96
CA ARG A 50 7.57 6.57 -11.13
C ARG A 50 6.25 6.28 -11.86
N LEU A 51 5.15 6.03 -11.14
CA LEU A 51 3.82 5.86 -11.74
C LEU A 51 3.39 7.09 -12.52
N ARG A 52 3.62 8.28 -11.96
CA ARG A 52 3.27 9.55 -12.63
C ARG A 52 4.12 9.79 -13.87
N GLU A 53 5.43 9.59 -13.77
CA GLU A 53 6.36 9.83 -14.86
C GLU A 53 6.18 8.86 -16.03
N ARG A 54 5.96 7.57 -15.73
CA ARG A 54 5.90 6.53 -16.75
C ARG A 54 4.52 6.29 -17.32
N PHE A 55 3.48 6.42 -16.50
CA PHE A 55 2.11 6.07 -16.88
C PHE A 55 1.11 7.24 -16.76
N GLY A 56 1.52 8.38 -16.22
CA GLY A 56 0.63 9.51 -16.00
C GLY A 56 -0.48 9.25 -14.97
N ILE A 57 -0.31 8.22 -14.10
CA ILE A 57 -1.34 7.78 -13.17
C ILE A 57 -0.92 8.06 -11.72
N SER A 58 -1.89 8.34 -10.84
CA SER A 58 -1.64 8.48 -9.42
C SER A 58 -1.56 7.11 -8.72
N LEU A 59 -0.84 7.04 -7.58
CA LEU A 59 -0.80 5.84 -6.75
C LEU A 59 -2.22 5.39 -6.34
N ALA A 60 -3.10 6.32 -5.98
CA ALA A 60 -4.47 6.00 -5.61
C ALA A 60 -5.25 5.30 -6.74
N ARG A 61 -5.05 5.71 -7.99
CA ARG A 61 -5.66 5.05 -9.16
C ARG A 61 -5.04 3.67 -9.42
N PHE A 62 -3.73 3.53 -9.23
CA PHE A 62 -3.05 2.24 -9.30
C PHE A 62 -3.58 1.27 -8.25
N ASP A 63 -3.67 1.69 -6.98
CA ASP A 63 -4.18 0.86 -5.88
C ASP A 63 -5.65 0.47 -6.11
N TYR A 64 -6.45 1.39 -6.64
CA TYR A 64 -7.84 1.12 -7.02
C TYR A 64 -7.93 -0.01 -8.04
N MET A 65 -7.12 0.06 -9.11
CA MET A 65 -7.08 -0.97 -10.14
C MET A 65 -6.53 -2.29 -9.62
N ALA A 66 -5.58 -2.27 -8.69
CA ALA A 66 -5.02 -3.45 -8.03
C ALA A 66 -6.09 -4.21 -7.21
N GLN A 67 -7.01 -3.51 -6.54
CA GLN A 67 -8.12 -4.17 -5.84
C GLN A 67 -9.09 -4.83 -6.82
N LEU A 68 -9.39 -4.17 -7.95
CA LEU A 68 -10.28 -4.72 -8.96
C LEU A 68 -9.67 -5.91 -9.72
N ASP A 69 -8.36 -5.93 -9.93
CA ASP A 69 -7.68 -7.03 -10.60
C ASP A 69 -7.75 -8.34 -9.80
N ARG A 70 -7.71 -8.24 -8.47
CA ARG A 70 -7.87 -9.39 -7.56
C ARG A 70 -9.30 -9.91 -7.50
N ALA A 71 -10.28 -9.09 -7.86
CA ALA A 71 -11.71 -9.40 -7.76
C ALA A 71 -12.30 -9.65 -9.14
N LYS A 72 -12.25 -10.91 -9.61
CA LYS A 72 -12.72 -11.31 -10.96
C LYS A 72 -14.17 -10.90 -11.24
N ASP A 73 -15.01 -10.91 -10.19
CA ASP A 73 -16.45 -10.56 -10.28
C ASP A 73 -16.73 -9.08 -10.04
N GLY A 74 -15.67 -8.27 -9.91
CA GLY A 74 -15.74 -6.86 -9.56
C GLY A 74 -16.01 -6.64 -8.07
N LEU A 75 -16.04 -5.37 -7.65
CA LEU A 75 -16.28 -4.97 -6.29
C LEU A 75 -17.37 -3.90 -6.21
N LYS A 76 -18.16 -3.94 -5.14
CA LYS A 76 -19.07 -2.83 -4.82
C LYS A 76 -18.25 -1.61 -4.41
N MET A 77 -18.76 -0.42 -4.70
CA MET A 77 -18.08 0.83 -4.32
C MET A 77 -17.84 0.95 -2.82
N SER A 78 -18.74 0.41 -1.98
CA SER A 78 -18.55 0.34 -0.53
C SER A 78 -17.41 -0.59 -0.11
N GLU A 79 -17.21 -1.69 -0.82
CA GLU A 79 -16.08 -2.61 -0.59
C GLU A 79 -14.77 -1.96 -0.98
N LEU A 80 -14.73 -1.26 -2.13
CA LEU A 80 -13.56 -0.48 -2.56
C LEU A 80 -13.18 0.60 -1.54
N SER A 81 -14.17 1.33 -1.00
CA SER A 81 -13.94 2.33 0.04
C SER A 81 -13.25 1.72 1.26
N ARG A 82 -13.73 0.56 1.71
CA ARG A 82 -13.13 -0.15 2.86
C ARG A 82 -11.74 -0.68 2.55
N LEU A 83 -11.54 -1.30 1.38
CA LEU A 83 -10.25 -1.88 1.00
C LEU A 83 -9.16 -0.82 0.80
N LEU A 84 -9.54 0.33 0.25
CA LEU A 84 -8.63 1.45 0.02
C LEU A 84 -8.47 2.37 1.24
N MET A 85 -9.25 2.14 2.30
CA MET A 85 -9.27 2.98 3.51
C MET A 85 -9.54 4.47 3.19
N VAL A 86 -10.41 4.74 2.21
CA VAL A 86 -10.78 6.09 1.79
C VAL A 86 -12.28 6.32 1.92
N THR A 87 -12.69 7.59 1.91
CA THR A 87 -14.12 7.95 1.97
C THR A 87 -14.86 7.55 0.69
N GLY A 88 -16.17 7.33 0.80
CA GLY A 88 -17.01 7.02 -0.36
C GLY A 88 -16.95 8.08 -1.47
N GLY A 89 -16.81 9.37 -1.11
CA GLY A 89 -16.63 10.46 -2.08
C GLY A 89 -15.35 10.30 -2.90
N ASN A 90 -14.25 9.93 -2.27
CA ASN A 90 -12.99 9.67 -2.96
C ASN A 90 -13.10 8.48 -3.93
N VAL A 91 -13.79 7.40 -3.53
CA VAL A 91 -14.03 6.25 -4.40
C VAL A 91 -14.84 6.65 -5.61
N THR A 92 -15.88 7.46 -5.44
CA THR A 92 -16.71 7.95 -6.55
C THR A 92 -15.86 8.76 -7.55
N GLY A 93 -15.06 9.71 -7.06
CA GLY A 93 -14.16 10.51 -7.91
C GLY A 93 -13.17 9.64 -8.69
N LEU A 94 -12.50 8.69 -8.02
CA LEU A 94 -11.57 7.75 -8.67
C LEU A 94 -12.29 6.87 -9.72
N THR A 95 -13.49 6.41 -9.40
CA THR A 95 -14.28 5.60 -10.33
C THR A 95 -14.65 6.40 -11.58
N ASP A 96 -15.08 7.66 -11.42
CA ASP A 96 -15.47 8.53 -12.52
C ASP A 96 -14.28 8.86 -13.44
N GLU A 97 -13.11 9.11 -12.85
CA GLU A 97 -11.87 9.32 -13.62
C GLU A 97 -11.49 8.07 -14.43
N LEU A 98 -11.42 6.91 -13.78
CA LEU A 98 -11.04 5.66 -14.42
C LEU A 98 -12.07 5.21 -15.47
N ALA A 99 -13.37 5.48 -15.26
CA ALA A 99 -14.42 5.21 -16.24
C ALA A 99 -14.32 6.14 -17.46
N ARG A 100 -14.00 7.42 -17.24
CA ARG A 100 -13.75 8.38 -18.33
C ARG A 100 -12.58 7.96 -19.21
N ASP A 101 -11.55 7.39 -18.60
CA ASP A 101 -10.38 6.84 -19.32
C ASP A 101 -10.67 5.47 -19.95
N GLY A 102 -11.84 4.89 -19.72
CA GLY A 102 -12.24 3.58 -20.23
C GLY A 102 -11.52 2.41 -19.58
N LEU A 103 -10.98 2.61 -18.37
CA LEU A 103 -10.23 1.57 -17.63
C LEU A 103 -11.12 0.73 -16.73
N VAL A 104 -12.27 1.27 -16.30
CA VAL A 104 -13.27 0.56 -15.52
C VAL A 104 -14.65 0.73 -16.10
N SER A 105 -15.55 -0.23 -15.85
CA SER A 105 -16.98 -0.15 -16.10
C SER A 105 -17.74 -0.19 -14.78
N ARG A 106 -18.95 0.41 -14.78
CA ARG A 106 -19.91 0.36 -13.67
C ARG A 106 -21.19 -0.32 -14.15
N GLU A 107 -21.64 -1.27 -13.36
CA GLU A 107 -22.89 -1.99 -13.60
C GLU A 107 -23.76 -1.94 -12.35
N ALA A 108 -25.08 -1.84 -12.51
CA ALA A 108 -25.98 -1.93 -11.37
C ALA A 108 -25.87 -3.32 -10.74
N SER A 109 -25.82 -3.39 -9.42
CA SER A 109 -25.75 -4.67 -8.71
C SER A 109 -27.06 -5.46 -8.90
N PRO A 110 -27.01 -6.75 -9.24
CA PRO A 110 -28.19 -7.60 -9.26
C PRO A 110 -28.90 -7.54 -7.90
N GLY A 111 -30.17 -7.15 -7.90
CA GLY A 111 -31.00 -7.10 -6.69
C GLY A 111 -30.91 -5.81 -5.86
N ASP A 112 -29.97 -4.90 -6.15
CA ASP A 112 -29.87 -3.60 -5.47
C ASP A 112 -29.53 -2.49 -6.46
N ARG A 113 -30.54 -1.76 -6.92
CA ARG A 113 -30.38 -0.64 -7.87
C ARG A 113 -29.58 0.56 -7.34
N ARG A 114 -29.30 0.61 -6.04
CA ARG A 114 -28.53 1.67 -5.40
C ARG A 114 -27.04 1.30 -5.27
N ALA A 115 -26.70 0.01 -5.48
CA ALA A 115 -25.33 -0.46 -5.42
C ALA A 115 -24.74 -0.63 -6.82
N TRP A 116 -23.51 -0.15 -6.99
CA TRP A 116 -22.76 -0.29 -8.24
C TRP A 116 -21.61 -1.26 -8.05
N ILE A 117 -21.48 -2.18 -9.00
CA ILE A 117 -20.32 -3.07 -9.12
C ILE A 117 -19.37 -2.46 -10.14
N VAL A 118 -18.10 -2.34 -9.78
CA VAL A 118 -17.05 -1.83 -10.65
C VAL A 118 -16.15 -2.97 -11.08
N ARG A 119 -15.76 -2.98 -12.35
CA ARG A 119 -14.88 -3.99 -12.96
C ARG A 119 -13.82 -3.31 -13.82
N LEU A 120 -12.64 -3.94 -13.93
CA LEU A 120 -11.70 -3.56 -14.99
C LEU A 120 -12.26 -3.92 -16.35
N THR A 121 -12.17 -3.01 -17.31
CA THR A 121 -12.38 -3.30 -18.72
C THR A 121 -11.22 -4.14 -19.29
N PRO A 122 -11.32 -4.73 -20.49
CA PRO A 122 -10.17 -5.35 -21.16
C PRO A 122 -8.98 -4.39 -21.30
N LYS A 123 -9.22 -3.11 -21.62
CA LYS A 123 -8.23 -2.05 -21.64
C LYS A 123 -7.62 -1.83 -20.25
N GLY A 124 -8.47 -1.75 -19.21
CA GLY A 124 -8.05 -1.59 -17.83
C GLY A 124 -7.15 -2.73 -17.35
N LYS A 125 -7.50 -3.98 -17.66
CA LYS A 125 -6.69 -5.16 -17.33
C LYS A 125 -5.29 -5.10 -17.99
N ALA A 126 -5.25 -4.82 -19.30
CA ALA A 126 -3.99 -4.71 -20.02
C ALA A 126 -3.11 -3.56 -19.47
N THR A 127 -3.72 -2.41 -19.20
CA THR A 127 -3.02 -1.25 -18.63
C THR A 127 -2.50 -1.57 -17.23
N PHE A 128 -3.31 -2.21 -16.38
CA PHE A 128 -2.89 -2.57 -15.03
C PHE A 128 -1.77 -3.60 -15.04
N ALA A 129 -1.84 -4.64 -15.89
CA ALA A 129 -0.78 -5.64 -16.00
C ALA A 129 0.58 -4.99 -16.33
N ALA A 130 0.63 -4.09 -17.30
CA ALA A 130 1.87 -3.37 -17.65
C ALA A 130 2.41 -2.52 -16.48
N MET A 131 1.52 -1.89 -15.71
CA MET A 131 1.91 -1.13 -14.51
C MET A 131 2.38 -2.05 -13.37
N ALA A 132 1.73 -3.20 -13.17
CA ALA A 132 2.08 -4.16 -12.14
C ALA A 132 3.47 -4.78 -12.38
N ASP A 133 3.79 -5.13 -13.62
CA ASP A 133 5.11 -5.64 -14.00
C ASP A 133 6.23 -4.62 -13.71
N GLU A 134 6.00 -3.35 -14.06
CA GLU A 134 6.94 -2.28 -13.77
C GLU A 134 7.05 -2.00 -12.27
N HIS A 135 5.92 -1.99 -11.57
CA HIS A 135 5.89 -1.79 -10.12
C HIS A 135 6.68 -2.90 -9.40
N GLU A 136 6.50 -4.17 -9.79
CA GLU A 136 7.28 -5.27 -9.22
C GLU A 136 8.78 -5.09 -9.45
N ARG A 137 9.18 -4.65 -10.66
CA ARG A 137 10.58 -4.36 -10.97
C ARG A 137 11.13 -3.24 -10.07
N TRP A 138 10.38 -2.14 -9.88
CA TRP A 138 10.79 -1.03 -9.01
C TRP A 138 10.95 -1.46 -7.55
N ILE A 139 10.03 -2.29 -7.04
CA ILE A 139 10.16 -2.81 -5.68
C ILE A 139 11.41 -3.68 -5.55
N ARG A 140 11.70 -4.56 -6.51
CA ARG A 140 12.95 -5.34 -6.52
C ARG A 140 14.19 -4.44 -6.51
N GLU A 141 14.21 -3.37 -7.29
CA GLU A 141 15.30 -2.39 -7.31
C GLU A 141 15.49 -1.72 -5.95
N LEU A 142 14.40 -1.30 -5.29
CA LEU A 142 14.44 -0.65 -3.98
C LEU A 142 14.96 -1.59 -2.88
N PHE A 143 14.76 -2.89 -3.04
CA PHE A 143 15.23 -3.91 -2.09
C PHE A 143 16.52 -4.61 -2.53
N ALA A 144 17.17 -4.17 -3.60
CA ALA A 144 18.35 -4.85 -4.15
C ALA A 144 19.58 -4.90 -3.20
N GLY A 145 19.59 -4.07 -2.14
CA GLY A 145 20.62 -4.11 -1.09
C GLY A 145 20.39 -5.16 -0.01
N PHE A 146 19.26 -5.88 -0.05
CA PHE A 146 18.92 -6.93 0.92
C PHE A 146 19.14 -8.30 0.27
N ASP A 147 19.82 -9.20 0.99
CA ASP A 147 19.87 -10.61 0.60
C ASP A 147 18.54 -11.33 0.87
N ALA A 148 18.43 -12.56 0.37
CA ALA A 148 17.19 -13.34 0.47
C ALA A 148 16.81 -13.63 1.94
N ASP A 149 17.79 -13.86 2.81
CA ASP A 149 17.56 -14.16 4.22
C ASP A 149 17.07 -12.92 4.98
N ALA A 150 17.65 -11.75 4.70
CA ALA A 150 17.19 -10.48 5.26
C ALA A 150 15.76 -10.13 4.83
N VAL A 151 15.42 -10.35 3.56
CA VAL A 151 14.05 -10.18 3.03
C VAL A 151 13.09 -11.14 3.73
N ALA A 152 13.44 -12.42 3.86
CA ALA A 152 12.60 -13.42 4.51
C ALA A 152 12.38 -13.12 5.99
N ALA A 153 13.43 -12.71 6.70
CA ALA A 153 13.36 -12.34 8.12
C ALA A 153 12.44 -11.12 8.33
N LEU A 154 12.62 -10.06 7.54
CA LEU A 154 11.78 -8.86 7.63
C LEU A 154 10.31 -9.17 7.29
N HIS A 155 10.06 -9.95 6.23
CA HIS A 155 8.72 -10.38 5.85
C HIS A 155 8.02 -11.15 6.97
N SER A 156 8.72 -12.10 7.61
CA SER A 156 8.19 -12.90 8.72
C SER A 156 7.84 -12.02 9.93
N GLN A 157 8.74 -11.10 10.31
CA GLN A 157 8.52 -10.21 11.45
C GLN A 157 7.36 -9.23 11.22
N LEU A 158 7.27 -8.64 10.04
CA LEU A 158 6.15 -7.78 9.67
C LEU A 158 4.83 -8.56 9.59
N GLY A 159 4.87 -9.82 9.15
CA GLY A 159 3.73 -10.73 9.17
C GLY A 159 3.20 -10.95 10.60
N THR A 160 4.09 -11.25 11.53
CA THR A 160 3.76 -11.41 12.97
C THR A 160 3.15 -10.13 13.55
N LEU A 161 3.78 -8.99 13.28
CA LEU A 161 3.25 -7.69 13.71
C LEU A 161 1.84 -7.43 13.15
N ARG A 162 1.61 -7.73 11.87
CA ARG A 162 0.30 -7.55 11.23
C ARG A 162 -0.79 -8.39 11.89
N VAL A 163 -0.50 -9.67 12.20
CA VAL A 163 -1.45 -10.56 12.89
C VAL A 163 -1.79 -10.01 14.27
N HIS A 164 -0.76 -9.62 15.04
CA HIS A 164 -0.95 -9.00 16.35
C HIS A 164 -1.84 -7.74 16.30
N LEU A 165 -1.60 -6.86 15.33
CA LEU A 165 -2.41 -5.65 15.14
C LEU A 165 -3.85 -5.97 14.78
N LEU A 166 -4.10 -6.99 13.93
CA LEU A 166 -5.46 -7.42 13.59
C LEU A 166 -6.23 -7.92 14.81
N GLU A 167 -5.56 -8.59 15.74
CA GLU A 167 -6.17 -9.06 16.99
C GLU A 167 -6.45 -7.91 17.95
N LYS A 168 -5.49 -7.00 18.11
CA LYS A 168 -5.59 -5.85 19.04
C LYS A 168 -6.59 -4.78 18.59
N LEU A 169 -6.76 -4.59 17.29
CA LEU A 169 -7.61 -3.55 16.70
C LEU A 169 -9.00 -4.08 16.30
N LYS A 170 -9.35 -5.32 16.66
CA LYS A 170 -10.74 -5.78 16.55
C LYS A 170 -11.62 -4.88 17.40
N PRO A 171 -12.74 -4.33 16.85
CA PRO A 171 -13.70 -3.62 17.68
C PRO A 171 -14.13 -4.52 18.84
N SER A 172 -14.11 -3.99 20.07
CA SER A 172 -14.69 -4.70 21.22
C SER A 172 -16.18 -4.88 20.96
N GLU A 173 -16.68 -6.11 21.04
CA GLU A 173 -18.12 -6.41 20.89
C GLU A 173 -18.98 -5.80 22.02
N ALA A 174 -18.41 -4.94 22.86
CA ALA A 174 -19.06 -4.43 24.09
C ALA A 174 -19.82 -3.09 23.91
N GLU A 175 -19.93 -2.51 22.71
CA GLU A 175 -20.64 -1.22 22.52
C GLU A 175 -21.87 -1.34 21.60
N THR A 176 -22.55 -2.49 21.60
CA THR A 176 -23.88 -2.60 20.96
C THR A 176 -24.88 -3.08 22.00
N THR A 177 -25.25 -2.18 22.91
CA THR A 177 -26.46 -2.34 23.74
C THR A 177 -27.22 -1.03 23.78
#